data_ec7f9da96866d3b64573269e6f098d20
#
_entry.id   ec7f9da96866d3b64573269e6f098d20
#
_cell.length_a   1.000
_cell.length_b   1.000
_cell.length_c   1.000
_cell.angle_alpha   90.00
_cell.angle_beta   90.00
_cell.angle_gamma   90.00
#
_symmetry.space_group_name_H-M   'P 1'
#
loop_
_entity.id
_entity.type
_entity.pdbx_description
1 polymer ?
#
loop_
_entity_poly.entity_id
_entity_poly.type
_entity_poly.pdbx_seq_one_letter_code
_entity_poly.pdbx_strand_id
1 'polypeptide(L)'
;MDKISNDRGVNSQYNFISAQSNKSPNMAFGDLLATAVNKPIVASTLTAVSTVANPNFKDTLSAALQAYGINVPPALRITSDKDGFALSGDNRNVKFQTMLNENPALRDGMANMINSAASARKEALKGAMADFAGSNPSASVSDFLDQFELAQKDKEISIKFNGADMHVEEKSDKGWIPVKDKANFTMELLDAYAKYMVKHAVTSESDKDDPYADLELKKNMAKAATEV
;
A
#
# COMPACT_ATOMS: atom_id res chain seq x y z
N MET A 1 -42.12 46.29 -10.73
CA MET A 1 -40.75 45.78 -11.03
C MET A 1 -40.21 45.20 -9.74
N ASP A 2 -40.45 43.92 -9.56
CA ASP A 2 -40.26 43.24 -8.30
C ASP A 2 -38.87 42.58 -8.23
N LYS A 3 -38.13 42.92 -7.19
CA LYS A 3 -36.87 42.29 -6.85
C LYS A 3 -37.15 40.98 -6.11
N ILE A 4 -36.82 39.86 -6.71
CA ILE A 4 -36.84 38.57 -6.05
C ILE A 4 -35.50 38.38 -5.34
N SER A 5 -35.53 38.44 -4.02
CA SER A 5 -34.45 38.11 -3.13
C SER A 5 -34.53 36.63 -2.84
N ASN A 6 -33.53 35.83 -3.32
CA ASN A 6 -33.47 34.39 -3.05
C ASN A 6 -32.41 34.17 -1.96
N ASP A 7 -32.85 34.27 -0.73
CA ASP A 7 -32.09 33.92 0.46
C ASP A 7 -32.51 32.50 0.91
N ARG A 8 -31.77 31.48 0.58
CA ARG A 8 -31.90 30.13 1.13
C ARG A 8 -30.57 29.66 1.69
N GLY A 9 -30.28 30.14 2.88
CA GLY A 9 -29.31 29.52 3.75
C GLY A 9 -29.84 28.18 4.27
N VAL A 10 -29.29 27.09 3.76
CA VAL A 10 -29.53 25.77 4.34
C VAL A 10 -28.43 25.50 5.34
N ASN A 11 -28.70 25.88 6.59
CA ASN A 11 -27.85 25.56 7.74
C ASN A 11 -28.26 24.16 8.24
N SER A 12 -27.61 23.12 7.75
CA SER A 12 -27.81 21.74 8.23
C SER A 12 -26.78 21.43 9.31
N GLN A 13 -27.05 21.90 10.53
CA GLN A 13 -26.32 21.47 11.71
C GLN A 13 -26.83 20.09 12.13
N TYR A 14 -26.08 19.04 11.82
CA TYR A 14 -26.29 17.75 12.45
C TYR A 14 -25.62 17.74 13.83
N ASN A 15 -26.43 18.05 14.85
CA ASN A 15 -26.06 17.81 16.25
C ASN A 15 -26.17 16.30 16.53
N PHE A 16 -25.04 15.59 16.55
CA PHE A 16 -24.98 14.28 17.16
C PHE A 16 -24.85 14.40 18.68
N ILE A 17 -25.91 14.07 19.36
CA ILE A 17 -25.95 13.98 20.82
C ILE A 17 -25.11 12.77 21.23
N SER A 18 -24.03 13.02 21.99
CA SER A 18 -23.22 11.97 22.63
C SER A 18 -24.02 11.33 23.76
N ALA A 19 -24.47 10.12 23.57
CA ALA A 19 -24.91 9.29 24.68
C ALA A 19 -23.67 8.64 25.31
N GLN A 20 -23.26 9.12 26.47
CA GLN A 20 -22.31 8.42 27.33
C GLN A 20 -22.94 7.12 27.84
N SER A 21 -22.47 6.01 27.34
CA SER A 21 -22.74 4.69 27.89
C SER A 21 -21.40 4.08 28.29
N ASN A 22 -21.13 4.05 29.59
CA ASN A 22 -20.07 3.28 30.21
C ASN A 22 -20.35 1.79 30.07
N LYS A 23 -19.80 1.14 29.05
CA LYS A 23 -19.56 -0.32 29.03
C LYS A 23 -18.66 -0.71 27.87
N SER A 24 -17.52 -1.34 28.23
CA SER A 24 -16.61 -2.18 27.44
C SER A 24 -15.99 -1.61 26.13
N PRO A 25 -14.71 -1.84 25.89
CA PRO A 25 -14.01 -1.30 24.74
C PRO A 25 -14.24 -2.13 23.47
N ASN A 26 -15.49 -2.25 23.05
CA ASN A 26 -15.82 -2.62 21.69
C ASN A 26 -16.08 -1.31 20.94
N MET A 27 -15.01 -0.68 20.49
CA MET A 27 -15.17 0.41 19.54
C MET A 27 -15.85 -0.13 18.29
N ALA A 28 -17.09 0.31 18.04
CA ALA A 28 -17.77 -0.02 16.82
C ALA A 28 -16.97 0.51 15.62
N PHE A 29 -16.95 -0.23 14.52
CA PHE A 29 -16.26 0.15 13.28
C PHE A 29 -16.58 1.58 12.82
N GLY A 30 -17.79 2.08 13.14
CA GLY A 30 -18.19 3.46 12.89
C GLY A 30 -17.37 4.50 13.65
N ASP A 31 -16.93 4.21 14.87
CA ASP A 31 -16.13 5.14 15.66
C ASP A 31 -14.68 5.21 15.16
N LEU A 32 -14.15 4.10 14.66
CA LEU A 32 -12.85 4.05 13.97
C LEU A 32 -12.86 4.87 12.67
N LEU A 33 -13.94 4.76 11.91
CA LEU A 33 -14.13 5.53 10.69
C LEU A 33 -14.30 7.03 10.99
N ALA A 34 -15.06 7.38 12.03
CA ALA A 34 -15.25 8.76 12.45
C ALA A 34 -13.96 9.39 12.97
N THR A 35 -13.10 8.63 13.66
CA THR A 35 -11.80 9.13 14.13
C THR A 35 -10.82 9.33 12.99
N ALA A 36 -10.86 8.47 11.97
CA ALA A 36 -10.04 8.60 10.76
C ALA A 36 -10.48 9.79 9.88
N VAL A 37 -11.77 10.09 9.84
CA VAL A 37 -12.34 11.18 9.00
C VAL A 37 -12.20 12.56 9.68
N ASN A 38 -12.22 12.64 11.02
CA ASN A 38 -12.14 13.91 11.75
C ASN A 38 -10.73 14.41 12.03
N LYS A 39 -9.69 13.63 11.75
CA LYS A 39 -8.34 14.17 11.72
C LYS A 39 -8.22 14.97 10.41
N PRO A 40 -7.91 16.28 10.43
CA PRO A 40 -7.70 17.01 9.19
C PRO A 40 -6.60 16.26 8.45
N ILE A 41 -6.96 15.64 7.35
CA ILE A 41 -6.01 15.18 6.35
C ILE A 41 -5.42 16.49 5.84
N VAL A 42 -4.34 16.93 6.47
CA VAL A 42 -3.46 17.88 5.81
C VAL A 42 -3.18 17.17 4.51
N ALA A 43 -3.69 17.74 3.43
CA ALA A 43 -3.38 17.27 2.10
C ALA A 43 -1.85 17.39 1.96
N SER A 44 -1.16 16.41 2.53
CA SER A 44 0.20 16.11 2.15
C SER A 44 0.06 15.82 0.69
N THR A 45 0.37 16.82 -0.13
CA THR A 45 0.62 16.63 -1.56
C THR A 45 1.21 15.24 -1.66
N LEU A 46 0.52 14.37 -2.40
CA LEU A 46 0.99 13.05 -2.79
C LEU A 46 2.31 13.28 -3.54
N THR A 47 3.33 13.58 -2.78
CA THR A 47 4.68 13.44 -3.21
C THR A 47 4.86 11.93 -3.21
N ALA A 48 4.49 11.30 -4.33
CA ALA A 48 5.08 10.02 -4.64
C ALA A 48 6.52 10.17 -4.17
N VAL A 49 7.00 9.24 -3.32
CA VAL A 49 8.41 9.18 -3.00
C VAL A 49 9.06 8.92 -4.33
N SER A 50 9.22 10.00 -5.10
CA SER A 50 10.19 10.05 -6.17
C SER A 50 11.48 9.87 -5.40
N THR A 51 11.90 8.61 -5.25
CA THR A 51 13.30 8.31 -5.01
C THR A 51 13.98 8.97 -6.20
N VAL A 52 14.39 10.22 -5.95
CA VAL A 52 15.00 11.08 -6.98
C VAL A 52 16.22 10.31 -7.39
N ALA A 53 16.09 9.54 -8.45
CA ALA A 53 17.23 9.08 -9.18
C ALA A 53 18.10 10.32 -9.34
N ASN A 54 19.33 10.25 -8.83
CA ASN A 54 20.29 11.31 -9.09
C ASN A 54 20.09 11.70 -10.57
N PRO A 55 19.67 12.94 -10.89
CA PRO A 55 19.31 13.30 -12.26
C PRO A 55 20.43 12.92 -13.25
N ASN A 56 21.68 12.95 -12.78
CA ASN A 56 22.84 12.47 -13.52
C ASN A 56 22.82 10.95 -13.79
N PHE A 57 22.22 10.12 -12.93
CA PHE A 57 22.20 8.68 -13.14
C PHE A 57 21.26 8.26 -14.26
N LYS A 58 20.09 8.87 -14.37
CA LYS A 58 19.15 8.64 -15.47
C LYS A 58 19.81 8.94 -16.83
N ASP A 59 20.50 10.07 -16.92
CA ASP A 59 21.16 10.49 -18.16
C ASP A 59 22.36 9.58 -18.48
N THR A 60 23.11 9.18 -17.46
CA THR A 60 24.22 8.21 -17.60
C THR A 60 23.70 6.86 -18.10
N LEU A 61 22.64 6.33 -17.51
CA LEU A 61 22.01 5.09 -17.96
C LEU A 61 21.50 5.22 -19.40
N SER A 62 20.82 6.30 -19.71
CA SER A 62 20.30 6.57 -21.07
C SER A 62 21.41 6.58 -22.13
N ALA A 63 22.51 7.28 -21.84
CA ALA A 63 23.67 7.33 -22.73
C ALA A 63 24.32 5.95 -22.91
N ALA A 64 24.45 5.18 -21.84
CA ALA A 64 24.99 3.82 -21.89
C ALA A 64 24.09 2.89 -22.72
N LEU A 65 22.77 2.91 -22.48
CA LEU A 65 21.82 2.11 -23.27
C LEU A 65 21.94 2.41 -24.77
N GLN A 66 22.05 3.69 -25.11
CA GLN A 66 22.22 4.12 -26.51
C GLN A 66 23.54 3.62 -27.10
N ALA A 67 24.66 3.72 -26.35
CA ALA A 67 25.99 3.27 -26.79
C ALA A 67 26.03 1.75 -27.09
N TYR A 68 25.26 0.95 -26.32
CA TYR A 68 25.16 -0.51 -26.53
C TYR A 68 24.02 -0.92 -27.47
N GLY A 69 23.37 0.04 -28.12
CA GLY A 69 22.26 -0.24 -29.05
C GLY A 69 21.06 -0.91 -28.39
N ILE A 70 20.77 -0.52 -27.15
CA ILE A 70 19.58 -0.95 -26.39
C ILE A 70 18.51 0.10 -26.56
N ASN A 71 17.57 -0.15 -27.45
CA ASN A 71 16.53 0.81 -27.79
C ASN A 71 15.47 0.94 -26.67
N VAL A 72 15.09 2.18 -26.37
CA VAL A 72 13.96 2.53 -25.53
C VAL A 72 13.15 3.59 -26.29
N PRO A 73 11.89 3.39 -26.61
CA PRO A 73 10.96 2.31 -26.22
C PRO A 73 11.21 0.97 -26.93
N PRO A 74 10.59 -0.14 -26.45
CA PRO A 74 9.68 -0.21 -25.30
C PRO A 74 10.40 -0.02 -23.97
N ALA A 75 9.64 0.31 -22.90
CA ALA A 75 10.18 0.53 -21.57
C ALA A 75 10.96 -0.70 -21.06
N LEU A 76 12.02 -0.46 -20.30
CA LEU A 76 12.81 -1.48 -19.64
C LEU A 76 12.29 -1.69 -18.22
N ARG A 77 12.24 -2.94 -17.78
CA ARG A 77 12.12 -3.29 -16.36
C ARG A 77 13.39 -4.01 -15.93
N ILE A 78 14.10 -3.38 -15.02
CA ILE A 78 15.35 -3.90 -14.48
C ILE A 78 15.03 -4.51 -13.11
N THR A 79 15.15 -5.82 -12.99
CA THR A 79 14.98 -6.56 -11.75
C THR A 79 16.34 -6.93 -11.17
N SER A 80 16.40 -7.09 -9.85
CA SER A 80 17.58 -7.61 -9.15
C SER A 80 17.32 -9.06 -8.76
N ASP A 81 18.28 -9.93 -9.04
CA ASP A 81 18.31 -11.32 -8.62
C ASP A 81 19.63 -11.67 -7.97
N LYS A 82 19.91 -12.98 -7.76
CA LYS A 82 21.15 -13.47 -7.13
C LYS A 82 22.40 -13.17 -7.97
N ASP A 83 22.21 -13.06 -9.28
CA ASP A 83 23.28 -12.85 -10.25
C ASP A 83 23.49 -11.35 -10.56
N GLY A 84 22.66 -10.49 -10.01
CA GLY A 84 22.72 -9.03 -10.18
C GLY A 84 21.48 -8.45 -10.85
N PHE A 85 21.66 -7.47 -11.76
CA PHE A 85 20.58 -6.81 -12.48
C PHE A 85 20.32 -7.45 -13.83
N ALA A 86 19.04 -7.66 -14.17
CA ALA A 86 18.64 -8.26 -15.43
C ALA A 86 17.37 -7.60 -16.00
N LEU A 87 17.21 -7.72 -17.32
CA LEU A 87 15.96 -7.46 -18.03
C LEU A 87 15.21 -8.78 -18.18
N SER A 88 14.39 -9.14 -17.19
CA SER A 88 13.72 -10.42 -17.16
C SER A 88 12.75 -10.60 -18.32
N GLY A 89 12.95 -11.66 -19.14
CA GLY A 89 12.10 -11.96 -20.29
C GLY A 89 12.27 -11.04 -21.51
N ASP A 90 13.30 -10.17 -21.51
CA ASP A 90 13.58 -9.22 -22.58
C ASP A 90 14.77 -9.69 -23.44
N ASN A 91 14.61 -9.66 -24.75
CA ASN A 91 15.67 -10.06 -25.69
C ASN A 91 16.90 -9.12 -25.67
N ARG A 92 16.73 -7.92 -25.14
CA ARG A 92 17.83 -6.94 -24.95
C ARG A 92 18.75 -7.31 -23.76
N ASN A 93 18.39 -8.32 -22.95
CA ASN A 93 19.14 -8.66 -21.74
C ASN A 93 20.60 -9.00 -22.02
N VAL A 94 20.92 -9.67 -23.11
CA VAL A 94 22.31 -10.03 -23.45
C VAL A 94 23.18 -8.77 -23.59
N LYS A 95 22.70 -7.78 -24.33
CA LYS A 95 23.42 -6.50 -24.49
C LYS A 95 23.48 -5.72 -23.18
N PHE A 96 22.40 -5.80 -22.39
CA PHE A 96 22.33 -5.17 -21.08
C PHE A 96 23.36 -5.76 -20.11
N GLN A 97 23.53 -7.09 -20.09
CA GLN A 97 24.58 -7.74 -19.29
C GLN A 97 25.99 -7.32 -19.73
N THR A 98 26.25 -7.26 -21.05
CA THR A 98 27.53 -6.77 -21.58
C THR A 98 27.81 -5.34 -21.10
N MET A 99 26.83 -4.45 -21.24
CA MET A 99 26.91 -3.07 -20.78
C MET A 99 27.24 -2.99 -19.27
N LEU A 100 26.57 -3.80 -18.44
CA LEU A 100 26.80 -3.80 -16.99
C LEU A 100 28.17 -4.37 -16.61
N ASN A 101 28.69 -5.33 -17.36
CA ASN A 101 30.01 -5.91 -17.10
C ASN A 101 31.12 -4.89 -17.40
N GLU A 102 30.93 -4.08 -18.42
CA GLU A 102 31.90 -3.06 -18.81
C GLU A 102 31.75 -1.75 -18.02
N ASN A 103 30.61 -1.53 -17.35
CA ASN A 103 30.31 -0.32 -16.60
C ASN A 103 29.82 -0.62 -15.17
N PRO A 104 30.70 -1.00 -14.22
CA PRO A 104 30.33 -1.32 -12.85
C PRO A 104 29.57 -0.19 -12.13
N ALA A 105 29.88 1.07 -12.42
CA ALA A 105 29.22 2.22 -11.83
C ALA A 105 27.68 2.28 -12.11
N LEU A 106 27.23 1.66 -13.22
CA LEU A 106 25.79 1.53 -13.49
C LEU A 106 25.12 0.54 -12.53
N ARG A 107 25.83 -0.55 -12.17
CA ARG A 107 25.34 -1.51 -11.16
C ARG A 107 25.20 -0.84 -9.80
N ASP A 108 26.22 -0.08 -9.39
CA ASP A 108 26.21 0.66 -8.12
C ASP A 108 25.08 1.69 -8.09
N GLY A 109 24.87 2.42 -9.18
CA GLY A 109 23.78 3.35 -9.30
C GLY A 109 22.39 2.70 -9.16
N MET A 110 22.17 1.57 -9.84
CA MET A 110 20.92 0.81 -9.72
C MET A 110 20.75 0.22 -8.32
N ALA A 111 21.80 -0.33 -7.72
CA ALA A 111 21.78 -0.84 -6.36
C ALA A 111 21.41 0.26 -5.36
N ASN A 112 22.00 1.43 -5.49
CA ASN A 112 21.67 2.59 -4.65
C ASN A 112 20.21 2.99 -4.77
N MET A 113 19.65 3.00 -5.98
CA MET A 113 18.23 3.32 -6.19
C MET A 113 17.32 2.29 -5.51
N ILE A 114 17.56 1.00 -5.72
CA ILE A 114 16.75 -0.07 -5.13
C ILE A 114 16.86 -0.05 -3.61
N ASN A 115 18.07 0.07 -3.07
CA ASN A 115 18.31 0.10 -1.62
C ASN A 115 17.65 1.33 -0.98
N SER A 116 17.72 2.50 -1.62
CA SER A 116 17.05 3.71 -1.15
C SER A 116 15.53 3.55 -1.14
N ALA A 117 14.97 2.97 -2.20
CA ALA A 117 13.54 2.70 -2.29
C ALA A 117 13.08 1.65 -1.26
N ALA A 118 13.86 0.58 -1.07
CA ALA A 118 13.58 -0.44 -0.05
C ALA A 118 13.62 0.15 1.36
N SER A 119 14.59 1.01 1.65
CA SER A 119 14.70 1.70 2.93
C SER A 119 13.54 2.66 3.16
N ALA A 120 13.19 3.49 2.19
CA ALA A 120 12.06 4.41 2.26
C ALA A 120 10.73 3.65 2.45
N ARG A 121 10.54 2.54 1.75
CA ARG A 121 9.39 1.65 1.91
C ARG A 121 9.30 1.09 3.32
N LYS A 122 10.41 0.60 3.87
CA LYS A 122 10.49 0.06 5.24
C LYS A 122 10.14 1.12 6.28
N GLU A 123 10.68 2.33 6.15
CA GLU A 123 10.36 3.45 7.04
C GLU A 123 8.88 3.87 6.91
N ALA A 124 8.34 3.89 5.70
CA ALA A 124 6.92 4.18 5.45
C ALA A 124 6.00 3.16 6.13
N LEU A 125 6.31 1.86 5.99
CA LEU A 125 5.58 0.77 6.64
C LEU A 125 5.64 0.91 8.16
N LYS A 126 6.85 1.05 8.72
CA LYS A 126 7.06 1.21 10.15
C LYS A 126 6.33 2.42 10.71
N GLY A 127 6.38 3.55 10.01
CA GLY A 127 5.67 4.76 10.40
C GLY A 127 4.15 4.61 10.38
N ALA A 128 3.60 3.93 9.38
CA ALA A 128 2.16 3.65 9.30
C ALA A 128 1.70 2.71 10.43
N MET A 129 2.47 1.64 10.71
CA MET A 129 2.18 0.71 11.80
C MET A 129 2.25 1.38 13.17
N ALA A 130 3.25 2.24 13.41
CA ALA A 130 3.37 2.97 14.67
C ALA A 130 2.21 3.93 14.91
N ASP A 131 1.78 4.68 13.90
CA ASP A 131 0.62 5.57 13.99
C ASP A 131 -0.67 4.78 14.24
N PHE A 132 -0.81 3.63 13.58
CA PHE A 132 -1.97 2.75 13.75
C PHE A 132 -2.02 2.17 15.17
N ALA A 133 -0.91 1.64 15.68
CA ALA A 133 -0.80 1.13 17.05
C ALA A 133 -1.10 2.22 18.10
N GLY A 134 -0.55 3.42 17.90
CA GLY A 134 -0.80 4.56 18.81
C GLY A 134 -2.26 5.01 18.84
N SER A 135 -2.98 4.82 17.73
CA SER A 135 -4.41 5.16 17.63
C SER A 135 -5.34 4.04 18.12
N ASN A 136 -4.84 2.80 18.22
CA ASN A 136 -5.63 1.60 18.53
C ASN A 136 -4.90 0.72 19.56
N PRO A 137 -4.74 1.15 20.80
CA PRO A 137 -3.99 0.40 21.81
C PRO A 137 -4.79 -0.82 22.31
N SER A 138 -4.58 -1.98 21.73
CA SER A 138 -5.14 -3.27 22.20
C SER A 138 -4.21 -4.43 21.88
N ALA A 139 -4.31 -5.53 22.63
CA ALA A 139 -3.50 -6.73 22.38
C ALA A 139 -3.78 -7.33 20.99
N SER A 140 -5.05 -7.34 20.56
CA SER A 140 -5.43 -7.84 19.23
C SER A 140 -4.83 -7.03 18.08
N VAL A 141 -4.53 -5.76 18.30
CA VAL A 141 -3.85 -4.92 17.31
C VAL A 141 -2.39 -5.32 17.17
N SER A 142 -1.70 -5.69 18.25
CA SER A 142 -0.33 -6.18 18.18
C SER A 142 -0.23 -7.43 17.30
N ASP A 143 -1.07 -8.43 17.57
CA ASP A 143 -1.09 -9.68 16.78
C ASP A 143 -1.43 -9.44 15.31
N PHE A 144 -2.34 -8.52 15.03
CA PHE A 144 -2.65 -8.10 13.68
C PHE A 144 -1.47 -7.46 12.98
N LEU A 145 -0.77 -6.52 13.65
CA LEU A 145 0.37 -5.81 13.07
C LEU A 145 1.52 -6.74 12.74
N ASP A 146 1.78 -7.75 13.59
CA ASP A 146 2.81 -8.77 13.33
C ASP A 146 2.48 -9.57 12.06
N GLN A 147 1.22 -9.97 11.88
CA GLN A 147 0.77 -10.66 10.67
C GLN A 147 0.85 -9.75 9.44
N PHE A 148 0.48 -8.48 9.59
CA PHE A 148 0.54 -7.50 8.49
C PHE A 148 1.99 -7.25 8.07
N GLU A 149 2.91 -7.04 9.02
CA GLU A 149 4.34 -6.87 8.72
C GLU A 149 4.89 -8.07 7.95
N LEU A 150 4.56 -9.28 8.39
CA LEU A 150 5.01 -10.51 7.74
C LEU A 150 4.52 -10.59 6.29
N ALA A 151 3.27 -10.19 6.02
CA ALA A 151 2.71 -10.16 4.67
C ALA A 151 3.37 -9.09 3.75
N GLN A 152 4.02 -8.08 4.35
CA GLN A 152 4.73 -7.02 3.60
C GLN A 152 6.22 -7.32 3.39
N LYS A 153 6.76 -8.41 3.93
CA LYS A 153 8.17 -8.79 3.73
C LYS A 153 8.44 -9.22 2.30
N ASP A 154 9.70 -9.10 1.91
CA ASP A 154 10.29 -9.69 0.69
C ASP A 154 9.58 -9.31 -0.62
N LYS A 155 9.05 -8.09 -0.70
CA LYS A 155 8.51 -7.59 -1.97
C LYS A 155 9.64 -7.32 -2.95
N GLU A 156 9.52 -7.89 -4.15
CA GLU A 156 10.44 -7.66 -5.25
C GLU A 156 10.35 -6.20 -5.69
N ILE A 157 11.51 -5.56 -5.89
CA ILE A 157 11.63 -4.17 -6.32
C ILE A 157 12.31 -4.14 -7.69
N SER A 158 11.83 -3.29 -8.58
CA SER A 158 12.38 -3.11 -9.92
C SER A 158 12.54 -1.64 -10.27
N ILE A 159 13.43 -1.35 -11.21
CA ILE A 159 13.54 -0.04 -11.84
C ILE A 159 12.82 -0.11 -13.18
N LYS A 160 11.90 0.81 -13.42
CA LYS A 160 11.28 1.01 -14.71
C LYS A 160 11.85 2.25 -15.38
N PHE A 161 12.29 2.08 -16.62
CA PHE A 161 12.83 3.14 -17.44
C PHE A 161 12.14 3.16 -18.81
N ASN A 162 11.56 4.30 -19.19
CA ASN A 162 10.82 4.46 -20.45
C ASN A 162 11.52 5.39 -21.46
N GLY A 163 12.75 5.82 -21.13
CA GLY A 163 13.52 6.78 -21.93
C GLY A 163 13.40 8.21 -21.42
N ALA A 164 12.23 8.65 -20.98
CA ALA A 164 12.01 9.98 -20.40
C ALA A 164 12.07 9.94 -18.87
N ASP A 165 11.44 8.93 -18.28
CA ASP A 165 11.29 8.79 -16.84
C ASP A 165 11.93 7.50 -16.34
N MET A 166 12.44 7.58 -15.11
CA MET A 166 12.97 6.44 -14.36
C MET A 166 12.41 6.47 -12.96
N HIS A 167 11.76 5.38 -12.56
CA HIS A 167 11.18 5.24 -11.23
C HIS A 167 11.29 3.80 -10.71
N VAL A 168 11.12 3.64 -9.43
CA VAL A 168 11.18 2.34 -8.76
C VAL A 168 9.77 1.84 -8.49
N GLU A 169 9.52 0.57 -8.80
CA GLU A 169 8.24 -0.12 -8.60
C GLU A 169 8.42 -1.32 -7.65
N GLU A 170 7.40 -1.65 -6.89
CA GLU A 170 7.33 -2.89 -6.10
C GLU A 170 6.32 -3.85 -6.71
N LYS A 171 6.54 -5.14 -6.51
CA LYS A 171 5.65 -6.18 -7.00
C LYS A 171 4.48 -6.40 -6.05
N SER A 172 3.28 -6.30 -6.56
CA SER A 172 2.03 -6.61 -5.88
C SER A 172 1.33 -7.79 -6.55
N ASP A 173 0.27 -8.30 -5.94
CA ASP A 173 -0.56 -9.36 -6.51
C ASP A 173 -1.24 -8.94 -7.84
N LYS A 174 -1.41 -7.63 -8.03
CA LYS A 174 -2.00 -7.03 -9.25
C LYS A 174 -0.96 -6.62 -10.30
N GLY A 175 0.33 -6.89 -10.05
CA GLY A 175 1.44 -6.51 -10.90
C GLY A 175 2.36 -5.47 -10.24
N TRP A 176 3.10 -4.75 -11.06
CA TRP A 176 4.05 -3.75 -10.60
C TRP A 176 3.37 -2.41 -10.33
N ILE A 177 3.61 -1.86 -9.17
CA ILE A 177 3.04 -0.58 -8.70
C ILE A 177 4.17 0.31 -8.19
N PRO A 178 4.00 1.63 -8.12
CA PRO A 178 4.95 2.50 -7.44
C PRO A 178 5.21 2.03 -6.02
N VAL A 179 6.45 2.18 -5.54
CA VAL A 179 6.79 1.83 -4.15
C VAL A 179 5.87 2.57 -3.19
N LYS A 180 5.26 1.82 -2.28
CA LYS A 180 4.27 2.37 -1.35
C LYS A 180 4.90 3.36 -0.38
N ASP A 181 4.22 4.47 -0.21
CA ASP A 181 4.48 5.46 0.82
C ASP A 181 3.69 5.16 2.12
N LYS A 182 3.87 6.01 3.12
CA LYS A 182 3.17 5.91 4.41
C LYS A 182 1.64 5.98 4.27
N ALA A 183 1.12 6.82 3.37
CA ALA A 183 -0.31 6.97 3.16
C ALA A 183 -0.93 5.70 2.56
N ASN A 184 -0.25 5.09 1.57
CA ASN A 184 -0.65 3.82 0.98
C ASN A 184 -0.69 2.71 2.02
N PHE A 185 0.32 2.60 2.89
CA PHE A 185 0.34 1.61 3.98
C PHE A 185 -0.76 1.87 5.01
N THR A 186 -1.03 3.13 5.34
CA THR A 186 -2.13 3.47 6.28
C THR A 186 -3.49 3.02 5.73
N MET A 187 -3.76 3.24 4.45
CA MET A 187 -5.01 2.78 3.82
C MET A 187 -5.10 1.24 3.80
N GLU A 188 -4.00 0.57 3.47
CA GLU A 188 -3.94 -0.88 3.43
C GLU A 188 -4.11 -1.50 4.83
N LEU A 189 -3.51 -0.90 5.86
CA LEU A 189 -3.69 -1.28 7.26
C LEU A 189 -5.16 -1.20 7.70
N LEU A 190 -5.85 -0.12 7.36
CA LEU A 190 -7.26 0.06 7.69
C LEU A 190 -8.13 -1.01 7.03
N ASP A 191 -7.93 -1.28 5.75
CA ASP A 191 -8.69 -2.31 5.01
C ASP A 191 -8.37 -3.72 5.55
N ALA A 192 -7.10 -4.02 5.80
CA ALA A 192 -6.68 -5.31 6.34
C ALA A 192 -7.20 -5.53 7.77
N TYR A 193 -7.18 -4.49 8.60
CA TYR A 193 -7.70 -4.58 9.97
C TYR A 193 -9.21 -4.78 10.01
N ALA A 194 -9.95 -4.12 9.14
CA ALA A 194 -11.39 -4.35 9.02
C ALA A 194 -11.70 -5.82 8.69
N LYS A 195 -10.96 -6.42 7.75
CA LYS A 195 -11.09 -7.85 7.39
C LYS A 195 -10.67 -8.77 8.55
N TYR A 196 -9.60 -8.42 9.26
CA TYR A 196 -9.14 -9.14 10.44
C TYR A 196 -10.21 -9.18 11.53
N MET A 197 -10.83 -8.04 11.85
CA MET A 197 -11.88 -7.93 12.85
C MET A 197 -13.13 -8.76 12.49
N VAL A 198 -13.56 -8.73 11.23
CA VAL A 198 -14.68 -9.54 10.76
C VAL A 198 -14.38 -11.04 10.95
N LYS A 199 -13.18 -11.48 10.57
CA LYS A 199 -12.76 -12.87 10.70
C LYS A 199 -12.75 -13.33 12.18
N HIS A 200 -12.24 -12.48 13.08
CA HIS A 200 -12.15 -12.82 14.51
C HIS A 200 -13.48 -12.64 15.26
N ALA A 201 -14.38 -11.77 14.82
CA ALA A 201 -15.73 -11.68 15.37
C ALA A 201 -16.52 -12.97 15.12
N VAL A 202 -16.42 -13.52 13.91
CA VAL A 202 -17.10 -14.79 13.56
C VAL A 202 -16.55 -15.97 14.37
N THR A 203 -15.23 -16.01 14.65
CA THR A 203 -14.63 -17.10 15.45
C THR A 203 -14.92 -16.98 16.94
N SER A 204 -15.07 -15.76 17.50
CA SER A 204 -15.36 -15.57 18.91
C SER A 204 -16.84 -15.82 19.27
N GLU A 205 -17.75 -15.78 18.31
CA GLU A 205 -19.14 -16.17 18.53
C GLU A 205 -19.31 -17.69 18.53
N SER A 206 -18.44 -18.44 17.84
CA SER A 206 -18.50 -19.91 17.84
C SER A 206 -17.96 -20.57 19.10
N ASP A 207 -17.20 -19.84 19.94
CA ASP A 207 -16.66 -20.34 21.21
C ASP A 207 -17.60 -20.14 22.42
N LYS A 208 -18.77 -19.54 22.22
CA LYS A 208 -19.82 -19.60 23.24
C LYS A 208 -20.55 -20.93 23.08
N ASP A 209 -20.50 -21.74 24.14
CA ASP A 209 -21.09 -23.08 24.33
C ASP A 209 -22.58 -23.21 23.94
N ASP A 210 -22.96 -22.77 22.78
CA ASP A 210 -24.27 -23.02 22.20
C ASP A 210 -24.15 -24.13 21.14
N PRO A 211 -24.51 -25.39 21.51
CA PRO A 211 -24.42 -26.53 20.60
C PRO A 211 -25.35 -26.38 19.38
N TYR A 212 -26.19 -25.35 19.32
CA TYR A 212 -27.12 -25.08 18.21
C TYR A 212 -26.66 -23.93 17.30
N ALA A 213 -25.72 -23.07 17.72
CA ALA A 213 -25.26 -21.92 16.91
C ALA A 213 -24.62 -22.36 15.58
N ASP A 214 -23.88 -23.45 15.57
CA ASP A 214 -23.26 -24.03 14.37
C ASP A 214 -24.33 -24.61 13.39
N LEU A 215 -25.45 -25.06 13.90
CA LEU A 215 -26.56 -25.61 13.10
C LEU A 215 -27.37 -24.51 12.44
N GLU A 216 -27.59 -23.37 13.08
CA GLU A 216 -28.27 -22.22 12.53
C GLU A 216 -27.43 -21.52 11.46
N LEU A 217 -26.12 -21.39 11.68
CA LEU A 217 -25.20 -20.83 10.70
C LEU A 217 -25.16 -21.67 9.41
N LYS A 218 -25.06 -23.00 9.54
CA LYS A 218 -25.10 -23.93 8.39
C LYS A 218 -26.44 -23.88 7.65
N LYS A 219 -27.55 -23.75 8.38
CA LYS A 219 -28.88 -23.63 7.80
C LYS A 219 -29.06 -22.31 7.02
N ASN A 220 -28.55 -21.20 7.54
CA ASN A 220 -28.62 -19.91 6.88
C ASN A 220 -27.69 -19.83 5.64
N MET A 221 -26.51 -20.47 5.70
CA MET A 221 -25.63 -20.60 4.54
C MET A 221 -26.23 -21.48 3.44
N ALA A 222 -26.88 -22.60 3.81
CA ALA A 222 -27.57 -23.48 2.86
C ALA A 222 -28.76 -22.77 2.18
N LYS A 223 -29.49 -21.93 2.92
CA LYS A 223 -30.61 -21.15 2.38
C LYS A 223 -30.13 -20.06 1.41
N ALA A 224 -29.05 -19.37 1.73
CA ALA A 224 -28.45 -18.36 0.83
C ALA A 224 -27.91 -18.98 -0.46
N ALA A 225 -27.46 -20.24 -0.43
CA ALA A 225 -26.96 -20.96 -1.62
C ALA A 225 -28.08 -21.50 -2.53
N THR A 226 -29.33 -21.52 -2.06
CA THR A 226 -30.50 -22.00 -2.85
C THR A 226 -31.36 -20.88 -3.44
N GLU A 227 -31.06 -19.63 -3.09
CA GLU A 227 -31.77 -18.43 -3.59
C GLU A 227 -31.02 -17.70 -4.73
N VAL A 228 -29.96 -18.31 -5.29
CA VAL A 228 -29.24 -17.89 -6.51
C VAL A 228 -29.54 -18.88 -7.61
#